data_3d4d4ecac98f29aa62df8be38dc77ba6
#
_entry.id   3d4d4ecac98f29aa62df8be38dc77ba6
#
_cell.length_a   1.000
_cell.length_b   1.000
_cell.length_c   1.000
_cell.angle_alpha   90.00
_cell.angle_beta   90.00
_cell.angle_gamma   90.00
#
_symmetry.space_group_name_H-M   'P 1'
#
loop_
_entity.id
_entity.type
_entity.pdbx_description
1 polymer ?
#
loop_
_entity_poly.entity_id
_entity_poly.type
_entity_poly.pdbx_seq_one_letter_code
_entity_poly.pdbx_strand_id
1 'polypeptide(L)'
;MLPEAVLGGYPRGAGFGATVGARTAPGRALFGRYFANAVQVPGPETDQLCQVAARHGCELVIGVIERAGSTLYCSAVFISGTGHVRGVHRKVQPTGSERLIWGQGDGSTLHVFDTPLGRIGAAICWENLMPALRLALYGQGIEFWCAPTADARDSHIATMRHIALEGRCVVLAANQFATRSAYPGDYDAVLPSDPGAVVCRGESVIVGPLGDILAGPLYEQPGILTADIDTNEIVRARFDFDPVGHYARPDIFHLHVDRASHTAVTYHAPPPPVGEGDNLTQ
;
A
#
# COMPACT_ATOMS: atom_id res chain seq x y z
N MET A 1 3.81 -8.18 8.40
CA MET A 1 3.42 -7.52 7.15
C MET A 1 3.14 -8.54 6.05
N LEU A 2 2.19 -8.28 5.15
CA LEU A 2 1.77 -9.15 4.05
C LEU A 2 1.89 -8.41 2.70
N PRO A 3 2.03 -9.14 1.55
CA PRO A 3 2.28 -8.54 0.24
C PRO A 3 1.16 -7.63 -0.30
N GLU A 4 1.47 -6.92 -1.40
CA GLU A 4 0.50 -6.17 -2.22
C GLU A 4 -0.64 -7.08 -2.70
N ALA A 5 -1.88 -6.59 -2.60
CA ALA A 5 -3.07 -7.24 -3.14
C ALA A 5 -3.25 -8.72 -2.72
N VAL A 6 -2.80 -9.11 -1.52
CA VAL A 6 -2.94 -10.50 -1.05
C VAL A 6 -4.40 -10.86 -0.83
N LEU A 7 -5.25 -9.90 -0.41
CA LEU A 7 -6.70 -10.04 -0.47
C LEU A 7 -7.24 -9.35 -1.72
N GLY A 8 -8.07 -10.04 -2.45
CA GLY A 8 -8.60 -9.63 -3.75
C GLY A 8 -7.76 -10.11 -4.95
N GLY A 9 -6.47 -10.41 -4.73
CA GLY A 9 -5.55 -10.97 -5.71
C GLY A 9 -4.91 -9.92 -6.62
N TYR A 10 -3.61 -10.06 -6.89
CA TYR A 10 -2.92 -9.25 -7.90
C TYR A 10 -3.28 -9.77 -9.31
N PRO A 11 -3.82 -8.96 -10.21
CA PRO A 11 -4.38 -9.43 -11.48
C PRO A 11 -3.29 -9.63 -12.56
N ARG A 12 -2.29 -10.44 -12.26
CA ARG A 12 -1.12 -10.68 -13.11
C ARG A 12 -1.51 -11.17 -14.49
N GLY A 13 -1.01 -10.49 -15.50
CA GLY A 13 -1.23 -10.84 -16.91
C GLY A 13 -2.64 -10.54 -17.45
N ALA A 14 -3.58 -10.09 -16.63
CA ALA A 14 -4.94 -9.77 -17.09
C ALA A 14 -4.99 -8.42 -17.79
N GLY A 15 -5.57 -8.41 -18.99
CA GLY A 15 -5.81 -7.19 -19.77
C GLY A 15 -7.26 -6.66 -19.64
N PHE A 16 -8.14 -7.40 -18.98
CA PHE A 16 -9.58 -7.08 -18.84
C PHE A 16 -10.25 -6.74 -20.19
N GLY A 17 -9.78 -7.38 -21.27
CA GLY A 17 -10.26 -7.16 -22.63
C GLY A 17 -10.13 -5.71 -23.11
N ALA A 18 -9.26 -4.91 -22.49
CA ALA A 18 -9.05 -3.51 -22.86
C ALA A 18 -7.90 -3.38 -23.86
N THR A 19 -8.19 -2.71 -24.99
CA THR A 19 -7.21 -2.23 -25.95
C THR A 19 -7.54 -0.79 -26.31
N VAL A 20 -6.58 -0.07 -26.90
CA VAL A 20 -6.84 1.32 -27.29
C VAL A 20 -8.05 1.37 -28.24
N GLY A 21 -9.07 2.16 -27.89
CA GLY A 21 -10.30 2.32 -28.66
C GLY A 21 -11.35 1.21 -28.49
N ALA A 22 -11.05 0.10 -27.78
CA ALA A 22 -11.98 -1.01 -27.62
C ALA A 22 -11.99 -1.62 -26.22
N ARG A 23 -13.14 -2.21 -25.86
CA ARG A 23 -13.35 -3.01 -24.64
C ARG A 23 -14.31 -4.14 -24.96
N THR A 24 -14.08 -5.33 -24.39
CA THR A 24 -14.86 -6.53 -24.69
C THR A 24 -15.87 -6.86 -23.59
N ALA A 25 -16.93 -7.60 -23.93
CA ALA A 25 -17.89 -8.09 -22.96
C ALA A 25 -17.27 -9.12 -21.98
N PRO A 26 -16.42 -10.09 -22.41
CA PRO A 26 -15.68 -10.95 -21.49
C PRO A 26 -14.78 -10.18 -20.52
N GLY A 27 -14.12 -9.12 -20.99
CA GLY A 27 -13.29 -8.27 -20.13
C GLY A 27 -14.09 -7.58 -19.03
N ARG A 28 -15.31 -7.09 -19.35
CA ARG A 28 -16.23 -6.54 -18.32
C ARG A 28 -16.69 -7.61 -17.33
N ALA A 29 -16.93 -8.83 -17.79
CA ALA A 29 -17.29 -9.94 -16.90
C ALA A 29 -16.14 -10.29 -15.96
N LEU A 30 -14.89 -10.34 -16.45
CA LEU A 30 -13.71 -10.55 -15.63
C LEU A 30 -13.55 -9.44 -14.58
N PHE A 31 -13.74 -8.18 -14.97
CA PHE A 31 -13.72 -7.05 -14.03
C PHE A 31 -14.82 -7.20 -12.97
N GLY A 32 -16.04 -7.61 -13.34
CA GLY A 32 -17.12 -7.86 -12.38
C GLY A 32 -16.77 -8.93 -11.35
N ARG A 33 -16.14 -10.04 -11.76
CA ARG A 33 -15.62 -11.07 -10.83
C ARG A 33 -14.54 -10.51 -9.92
N TYR A 34 -13.61 -9.72 -10.46
CA TYR A 34 -12.54 -9.11 -9.69
C TYR A 34 -13.09 -8.12 -8.67
N PHE A 35 -14.03 -7.27 -9.07
CA PHE A 35 -14.74 -6.32 -8.20
C PHE A 35 -15.50 -7.01 -7.06
N ALA A 36 -16.15 -8.15 -7.34
CA ALA A 36 -16.89 -8.91 -6.33
C ALA A 36 -15.97 -9.52 -5.26
N ASN A 37 -14.70 -9.82 -5.60
CA ASN A 37 -13.70 -10.36 -4.68
C ASN A 37 -12.87 -9.28 -3.97
N ALA A 38 -13.08 -8.01 -4.28
CA ALA A 38 -12.44 -6.90 -3.59
C ALA A 38 -13.09 -6.64 -2.23
N VAL A 39 -12.30 -6.19 -1.25
CA VAL A 39 -12.73 -5.99 0.13
C VAL A 39 -13.19 -4.56 0.39
N GLN A 40 -14.16 -4.37 1.26
CA GLN A 40 -14.48 -3.07 1.83
C GLN A 40 -13.59 -2.82 3.06
N VAL A 41 -13.20 -1.57 3.26
CA VAL A 41 -12.42 -1.16 4.43
C VAL A 41 -13.10 0.06 5.08
N PRO A 42 -13.63 -0.10 6.32
CA PRO A 42 -13.79 -1.33 7.09
C PRO A 42 -14.85 -2.28 6.48
N GLY A 43 -14.75 -3.57 6.78
CA GLY A 43 -15.68 -4.60 6.30
C GLY A 43 -15.37 -5.97 6.91
N PRO A 44 -16.16 -7.02 6.56
CA PRO A 44 -16.08 -8.32 7.21
C PRO A 44 -14.68 -8.95 7.19
N GLU A 45 -13.94 -8.78 6.09
CA GLU A 45 -12.58 -9.32 5.95
C GLU A 45 -11.60 -8.58 6.87
N THR A 46 -11.72 -7.26 6.95
CA THR A 46 -10.88 -6.46 7.88
C THR A 46 -11.25 -6.70 9.33
N ASP A 47 -12.51 -6.98 9.64
CA ASP A 47 -12.96 -7.33 11.00
C ASP A 47 -12.32 -8.65 11.47
N GLN A 48 -12.23 -9.65 10.59
CA GLN A 48 -11.51 -10.90 10.88
C GLN A 48 -10.03 -10.67 11.13
N LEU A 49 -9.39 -9.84 10.32
CA LEU A 49 -7.99 -9.47 10.51
C LEU A 49 -7.77 -8.69 11.81
N CYS A 50 -8.69 -7.81 12.19
CA CYS A 50 -8.68 -7.11 13.47
C CYS A 50 -8.74 -8.08 14.66
N GLN A 51 -9.59 -9.12 14.58
CA GLN A 51 -9.66 -10.16 15.60
C GLN A 51 -8.35 -10.95 15.70
N VAL A 52 -7.71 -11.28 14.57
CA VAL A 52 -6.41 -11.95 14.56
C VAL A 52 -5.34 -11.05 15.17
N ALA A 53 -5.26 -9.80 14.76
CA ALA A 53 -4.30 -8.83 15.29
C ALA A 53 -4.44 -8.66 16.81
N ALA A 54 -5.68 -8.51 17.31
CA ALA A 54 -5.98 -8.41 18.75
C ALA A 54 -5.60 -9.69 19.53
N ARG A 55 -5.92 -10.87 18.97
CA ARG A 55 -5.59 -12.16 19.60
C ARG A 55 -4.10 -12.33 19.83
N HIS A 56 -3.27 -11.84 18.90
CA HIS A 56 -1.82 -12.00 18.94
C HIS A 56 -1.08 -10.75 19.41
N GLY A 57 -1.79 -9.64 19.69
CA GLY A 57 -1.19 -8.38 20.11
C GLY A 57 -0.22 -7.79 19.07
N CYS A 58 -0.46 -8.00 17.77
CA CYS A 58 0.48 -7.62 16.71
C CYS A 58 -0.07 -6.49 15.82
N GLU A 59 0.78 -5.52 15.52
CA GLU A 59 0.52 -4.56 14.45
C GLU A 59 0.57 -5.29 13.10
N LEU A 60 -0.42 -5.08 12.23
CA LEU A 60 -0.53 -5.74 10.94
C LEU A 60 -0.62 -4.71 9.83
N VAL A 61 0.21 -4.88 8.79
CA VAL A 61 0.09 -4.16 7.51
C VAL A 61 -0.15 -5.17 6.41
N ILE A 62 -1.22 -4.99 5.63
CA ILE A 62 -1.65 -5.95 4.60
C ILE A 62 -2.05 -5.24 3.32
N GLY A 63 -1.55 -5.73 2.17
CA GLY A 63 -2.00 -5.27 0.86
C GLY A 63 -3.34 -5.90 0.46
N VAL A 64 -4.28 -5.07 0.05
CA VAL A 64 -5.62 -5.51 -0.36
C VAL A 64 -6.04 -4.81 -1.66
N ILE A 65 -7.00 -5.41 -2.36
CA ILE A 65 -7.80 -4.68 -3.35
C ILE A 65 -9.02 -4.15 -2.62
N GLU A 66 -9.00 -2.84 -2.38
CA GLU A 66 -10.08 -2.12 -1.71
C GLU A 66 -11.18 -1.77 -2.70
N ARG A 67 -12.43 -2.00 -2.32
CA ARG A 67 -13.62 -1.50 -3.03
C ARG A 67 -14.21 -0.32 -2.29
N ALA A 68 -14.13 0.87 -2.90
CA ALA A 68 -14.76 2.08 -2.40
C ALA A 68 -15.74 2.63 -3.45
N GLY A 69 -17.03 2.53 -3.16
CA GLY A 69 -18.07 2.82 -4.14
C GLY A 69 -17.94 1.92 -5.37
N SER A 70 -17.80 2.50 -6.56
CA SER A 70 -17.62 1.78 -7.83
C SER A 70 -16.16 1.67 -8.27
N THR A 71 -15.22 2.12 -7.44
CA THR A 71 -13.79 2.14 -7.77
C THR A 71 -13.04 1.09 -6.95
N LEU A 72 -12.07 0.44 -7.59
CA LEU A 72 -11.08 -0.41 -6.94
C LEU A 72 -9.80 0.37 -6.70
N TYR A 73 -9.19 0.16 -5.55
CA TYR A 73 -7.88 0.71 -5.20
C TYR A 73 -6.95 -0.43 -4.75
N CYS A 74 -5.69 -0.34 -5.13
CA CYS A 74 -4.65 -1.12 -4.47
C CYS A 74 -4.29 -0.38 -3.17
N SER A 75 -4.47 -1.04 -2.03
CA SER A 75 -4.37 -0.38 -0.73
C SER A 75 -3.54 -1.19 0.25
N ALA A 76 -2.82 -0.49 1.14
CA ALA A 76 -2.23 -1.06 2.34
C ALA A 76 -3.10 -0.68 3.54
N VAL A 77 -3.62 -1.69 4.25
CA VAL A 77 -4.45 -1.51 5.45
C VAL A 77 -3.58 -1.69 6.68
N PHE A 78 -3.69 -0.76 7.62
CA PHE A 78 -2.97 -0.78 8.90
C PHE A 78 -3.93 -1.16 10.01
N ILE A 79 -3.62 -2.21 10.76
CA ILE A 79 -4.44 -2.74 11.86
C ILE A 79 -3.61 -2.78 13.11
N SER A 80 -4.16 -2.25 14.20
CA SER A 80 -3.48 -2.21 15.51
C SER A 80 -3.47 -3.56 16.20
N GLY A 81 -2.49 -3.79 17.05
CA GLY A 81 -2.46 -4.93 17.96
C GLY A 81 -3.63 -4.99 18.96
N THR A 82 -4.46 -3.95 19.03
CA THR A 82 -5.72 -3.93 19.79
C THR A 82 -6.96 -4.23 18.93
N GLY A 83 -6.75 -4.57 17.63
CA GLY A 83 -7.82 -5.03 16.75
C GLY A 83 -8.66 -3.92 16.11
N HIS A 84 -8.07 -2.80 15.77
CA HIS A 84 -8.75 -1.71 15.08
C HIS A 84 -8.01 -1.33 13.80
N VAL A 85 -8.75 -1.04 12.73
CA VAL A 85 -8.20 -0.41 11.53
C VAL A 85 -7.73 0.99 11.91
N ARG A 86 -6.40 1.25 11.81
CA ARG A 86 -5.82 2.58 12.02
C ARG A 86 -6.05 3.48 10.83
N GLY A 87 -6.01 2.91 9.64
CA GLY A 87 -6.21 3.62 8.38
C GLY A 87 -5.75 2.80 7.18
N VAL A 88 -5.78 3.46 6.05
CA VAL A 88 -5.49 2.90 4.74
C VAL A 88 -4.53 3.84 4.01
N HIS A 89 -3.56 3.27 3.28
CA HIS A 89 -2.84 3.99 2.24
C HIS A 89 -3.29 3.43 0.88
N ARG A 90 -3.92 4.24 0.05
CA ARG A 90 -4.27 3.91 -1.34
C ARG A 90 -3.10 4.26 -2.25
N LYS A 91 -2.69 3.32 -3.10
CA LYS A 91 -1.60 3.53 -4.06
C LYS A 91 -1.85 4.79 -4.88
N VAL A 92 -1.00 5.80 -4.71
CA VAL A 92 -1.18 7.12 -5.35
C VAL A 92 -1.02 7.04 -6.86
N GLN A 93 -0.20 6.09 -7.34
CA GLN A 93 0.04 5.89 -8.76
C GLN A 93 0.10 4.39 -9.11
N PRO A 94 -1.01 3.80 -9.58
CA PRO A 94 -0.98 2.44 -10.14
C PRO A 94 0.00 2.34 -11.31
N THR A 95 0.67 1.21 -11.43
CA THR A 95 1.79 0.99 -12.36
C THR A 95 1.30 0.52 -13.72
N GLY A 96 1.68 1.20 -14.80
CA GLY A 96 1.41 0.75 -16.16
C GLY A 96 -0.07 0.43 -16.42
N SER A 97 -0.39 -0.81 -16.78
CA SER A 97 -1.75 -1.25 -17.07
C SER A 97 -2.66 -1.39 -15.84
N GLU A 98 -2.13 -1.37 -14.62
CA GLU A 98 -2.95 -1.30 -13.41
C GLU A 98 -3.91 -0.10 -13.42
N ARG A 99 -3.53 1.00 -14.12
CA ARG A 99 -4.36 2.20 -14.31
C ARG A 99 -5.67 1.96 -15.05
N LEU A 100 -5.80 0.80 -15.71
CA LEU A 100 -7.04 0.42 -16.37
C LEU A 100 -8.12 -0.05 -15.40
N ILE A 101 -7.72 -0.48 -14.20
CA ILE A 101 -8.57 -1.18 -13.23
C ILE A 101 -8.56 -0.53 -11.85
N TRP A 102 -7.48 0.15 -11.45
CA TRP A 102 -7.38 0.77 -10.13
C TRP A 102 -7.38 2.29 -10.23
N GLY A 103 -8.13 2.91 -9.32
CA GLY A 103 -8.09 4.35 -9.09
C GLY A 103 -6.78 4.78 -8.45
N GLN A 104 -6.46 6.04 -8.60
CA GLN A 104 -5.35 6.70 -7.94
C GLN A 104 -5.76 7.12 -6.52
N GLY A 105 -4.91 6.83 -5.54
CA GLY A 105 -5.00 7.43 -4.21
C GLY A 105 -4.63 8.92 -4.28
N ASP A 106 -5.11 9.68 -3.31
CA ASP A 106 -4.69 11.07 -3.08
C ASP A 106 -3.81 11.19 -1.83
N GLY A 107 -3.36 12.39 -1.51
CA GLY A 107 -2.50 12.62 -0.36
C GLY A 107 -3.20 12.44 0.98
N SER A 108 -4.53 12.33 1.03
CA SER A 108 -5.29 12.16 2.28
C SER A 108 -5.03 10.83 2.96
N THR A 109 -4.52 9.85 2.21
CA THR A 109 -4.18 8.52 2.74
C THR A 109 -2.68 8.30 2.92
N LEU A 110 -1.84 9.31 2.66
CA LEU A 110 -0.40 9.24 2.84
C LEU A 110 -0.01 9.52 4.30
N HIS A 111 -0.17 8.50 5.15
CA HIS A 111 0.04 8.60 6.59
C HIS A 111 1.19 7.72 7.09
N VAL A 112 1.84 8.21 8.15
CA VAL A 112 2.66 7.43 9.06
C VAL A 112 1.91 7.37 10.39
N PHE A 113 1.71 6.17 10.93
CA PHE A 113 0.93 5.93 12.13
C PHE A 113 1.83 5.72 13.33
N ASP A 114 1.55 6.43 14.42
CA ASP A 114 2.18 6.16 15.71
C ASP A 114 1.66 4.84 16.28
N THR A 115 2.58 3.97 16.65
CA THR A 115 2.27 2.67 17.26
C THR A 115 3.16 2.43 18.49
N PRO A 116 2.82 1.47 19.36
CA PRO A 116 3.69 1.10 20.47
C PRO A 116 5.08 0.59 20.04
N LEU A 117 5.23 0.16 18.78
CA LEU A 117 6.49 -0.35 18.22
C LEU A 117 7.33 0.77 17.56
N GLY A 118 6.75 1.94 17.36
CA GLY A 118 7.33 3.04 16.59
C GLY A 118 6.42 3.49 15.45
N ARG A 119 6.91 4.38 14.60
CA ARG A 119 6.15 5.01 13.52
C ARG A 119 6.18 4.17 12.24
N ILE A 120 5.02 3.69 11.82
CA ILE A 120 4.84 2.76 10.69
C ILE A 120 4.14 3.46 9.53
N GLY A 121 4.72 3.38 8.33
CA GLY A 121 4.11 3.85 7.08
C GLY A 121 4.33 2.85 5.96
N ALA A 122 3.69 3.06 4.81
CA ALA A 122 3.84 2.18 3.65
C ALA A 122 3.95 2.94 2.33
N ALA A 123 4.67 2.32 1.39
CA ALA A 123 4.65 2.64 -0.03
C ALA A 123 4.53 1.34 -0.83
N ILE A 124 3.53 1.29 -1.74
CA ILE A 124 3.16 0.06 -2.42
C ILE A 124 3.95 -0.06 -3.74
N CYS A 125 4.72 -1.14 -3.87
CA CYS A 125 5.39 -1.53 -5.13
C CYS A 125 6.26 -0.38 -5.71
N TRP A 126 5.95 0.11 -6.90
CA TRP A 126 6.72 1.15 -7.58
C TRP A 126 6.59 2.55 -6.96
N GLU A 127 5.69 2.77 -6.02
CA GLU A 127 5.73 3.99 -5.21
C GLU A 127 7.07 4.15 -4.48
N ASN A 128 7.72 3.03 -4.15
CA ASN A 128 9.05 3.01 -3.57
C ASN A 128 10.12 3.68 -4.46
N LEU A 129 9.86 3.86 -5.75
CA LEU A 129 10.72 4.58 -6.69
C LEU A 129 10.40 6.08 -6.79
N MET A 130 9.36 6.58 -6.11
CA MET A 130 8.94 7.99 -6.15
C MET A 130 9.70 8.81 -5.11
N PRO A 131 10.69 9.69 -5.48
CA PRO A 131 11.48 10.43 -4.50
C PRO A 131 10.64 11.35 -3.61
N ALA A 132 9.66 12.04 -4.20
CA ALA A 132 8.79 12.96 -3.47
C ALA A 132 7.91 12.22 -2.43
N LEU A 133 7.41 11.01 -2.75
CA LEU A 133 6.64 10.20 -1.81
C LEU A 133 7.53 9.74 -0.65
N ARG A 134 8.76 9.29 -0.95
CA ARG A 134 9.70 8.91 0.10
C ARG A 134 9.99 10.08 1.04
N LEU A 135 10.30 11.24 0.48
CA LEU A 135 10.58 12.44 1.29
C LEU A 135 9.37 12.85 2.14
N ALA A 136 8.14 12.71 1.60
CA ALA A 136 6.91 12.99 2.34
C ALA A 136 6.71 12.06 3.55
N LEU A 137 7.09 10.78 3.43
CA LEU A 137 7.02 9.82 4.53
C LEU A 137 8.17 10.03 5.54
N TYR A 138 9.39 10.35 5.07
CA TYR A 138 10.50 10.71 5.96
C TYR A 138 10.15 11.95 6.79
N GLY A 139 9.51 12.95 6.18
CA GLY A 139 9.05 14.16 6.88
C GLY A 139 8.03 13.91 7.98
N GLN A 140 7.35 12.77 7.96
CA GLN A 140 6.47 12.31 9.04
C GLN A 140 7.22 11.47 10.08
N GLY A 141 8.53 11.27 9.91
CA GLY A 141 9.41 10.60 10.85
C GLY A 141 9.27 9.08 10.87
N ILE A 142 8.96 8.46 9.74
CA ILE A 142 8.83 7.00 9.61
C ILE A 142 10.03 6.25 10.19
N GLU A 143 9.76 5.16 10.91
CA GLU A 143 10.76 4.27 11.53
C GLU A 143 10.70 2.87 10.93
N PHE A 144 9.49 2.41 10.60
CA PHE A 144 9.24 1.15 9.92
C PHE A 144 8.57 1.42 8.57
N TRP A 145 9.31 1.19 7.51
CA TRP A 145 8.87 1.33 6.15
C TRP A 145 8.31 0.00 5.65
N CYS A 146 7.01 -0.08 5.43
CA CYS A 146 6.36 -1.25 4.85
C CYS A 146 6.28 -1.11 3.32
N ALA A 147 6.82 -2.08 2.59
CA ALA A 147 6.83 -2.13 1.14
C ALA A 147 6.11 -3.38 0.62
N PRO A 148 4.76 -3.44 0.67
CA PRO A 148 4.02 -4.52 0.05
C PRO A 148 4.19 -4.42 -1.47
N THR A 149 4.52 -5.54 -2.12
CA THR A 149 4.84 -5.54 -3.55
C THR A 149 4.45 -6.84 -4.25
N ALA A 150 4.33 -6.76 -5.58
CA ALA A 150 4.24 -7.87 -6.52
C ALA A 150 5.35 -7.78 -7.60
N ASP A 151 6.36 -6.95 -7.39
CA ASP A 151 7.53 -6.79 -8.28
C ASP A 151 8.61 -7.81 -7.91
N ALA A 152 9.00 -8.65 -8.88
CA ALA A 152 9.99 -9.72 -8.68
C ALA A 152 11.28 -9.48 -9.46
N ARG A 153 11.67 -8.21 -9.69
CA ARG A 153 12.91 -7.86 -10.41
C ARG A 153 14.07 -7.69 -9.44
N ASP A 154 15.28 -8.03 -9.88
CA ASP A 154 16.53 -7.92 -9.09
C ASP A 154 16.77 -6.51 -8.52
N SER A 155 16.29 -5.48 -9.22
CA SER A 155 16.39 -4.09 -8.77
C SER A 155 15.60 -3.79 -7.50
N HIS A 156 14.64 -4.65 -7.10
CA HIS A 156 13.81 -4.42 -5.91
C HIS A 156 14.65 -4.40 -4.63
N ILE A 157 15.56 -5.37 -4.45
CA ILE A 157 16.44 -5.42 -3.26
C ILE A 157 17.33 -4.16 -3.17
N ALA A 158 17.87 -3.71 -4.30
CA ALA A 158 18.68 -2.48 -4.32
C ALA A 158 17.85 -1.26 -3.87
N THR A 159 16.58 -1.18 -4.30
CA THR A 159 15.66 -0.13 -3.88
C THR A 159 15.35 -0.20 -2.38
N MET A 160 15.09 -1.39 -1.83
CA MET A 160 14.81 -1.57 -0.40
C MET A 160 16.00 -1.15 0.46
N ARG A 161 17.21 -1.55 0.07
CA ARG A 161 18.44 -1.12 0.74
C ARG A 161 18.67 0.39 0.64
N HIS A 162 18.38 0.97 -0.52
CA HIS A 162 18.50 2.42 -0.71
C HIS A 162 17.52 3.19 0.20
N ILE A 163 16.25 2.76 0.30
CA ILE A 163 15.26 3.38 1.17
C ILE A 163 15.68 3.33 2.63
N ALA A 164 16.20 2.19 3.08
CA ALA A 164 16.72 2.04 4.44
C ALA A 164 17.88 3.01 4.73
N LEU A 165 18.82 3.13 3.78
CA LEU A 165 19.96 4.06 3.86
C LEU A 165 19.52 5.53 3.78
N GLU A 166 18.61 5.87 2.86
CA GLU A 166 18.13 7.24 2.64
C GLU A 166 17.29 7.72 3.84
N GLY A 167 16.36 6.88 4.31
CA GLY A 167 15.41 7.25 5.37
C GLY A 167 15.87 6.93 6.79
N ARG A 168 16.99 6.23 6.96
CA ARG A 168 17.45 5.72 8.27
C ARG A 168 16.32 5.03 9.01
N CYS A 169 15.67 4.08 8.34
CA CYS A 169 14.52 3.34 8.83
C CYS A 169 14.67 1.84 8.55
N VAL A 170 13.95 1.02 9.29
CA VAL A 170 13.83 -0.42 9.00
C VAL A 170 12.87 -0.60 7.84
N VAL A 171 13.27 -1.35 6.82
CA VAL A 171 12.42 -1.68 5.68
C VAL A 171 11.93 -3.11 5.79
N LEU A 172 10.61 -3.27 5.75
CA LEU A 172 9.92 -4.54 5.67
C LEU A 172 9.34 -4.66 4.25
N ALA A 173 9.94 -5.49 3.40
CA ALA A 173 9.42 -5.73 2.05
C ALA A 173 8.81 -7.12 1.98
N ALA A 174 7.51 -7.19 1.72
CA ALA A 174 6.80 -8.45 1.49
C ALA A 174 6.39 -8.54 0.04
N ASN A 175 6.90 -9.57 -0.63
CA ASN A 175 6.65 -9.85 -2.03
C ASN A 175 5.88 -11.16 -2.19
N GLN A 176 5.01 -11.23 -3.18
CA GLN A 176 4.29 -12.44 -3.50
C GLN A 176 5.23 -13.50 -4.07
N PHE A 177 5.08 -14.75 -3.62
CA PHE A 177 5.48 -15.91 -4.39
C PHE A 177 4.24 -16.54 -5.01
N ALA A 178 4.23 -16.76 -6.31
CA ALA A 178 3.10 -17.35 -7.00
C ALA A 178 3.54 -18.18 -8.20
N THR A 179 2.88 -19.33 -8.38
CA THR A 179 2.95 -20.13 -9.58
C THR A 179 1.69 -19.93 -10.42
N ARG A 180 1.68 -20.42 -11.67
CA ARG A 180 0.49 -20.39 -12.54
C ARG A 180 -0.74 -21.03 -11.89
N SER A 181 -0.54 -22.09 -11.11
CA SER A 181 -1.62 -22.79 -10.40
C SER A 181 -2.33 -21.96 -9.32
N ALA A 182 -1.76 -20.84 -8.89
CA ALA A 182 -2.41 -19.89 -7.97
C ALA A 182 -3.54 -19.09 -8.65
N TYR A 183 -3.64 -19.14 -9.97
CA TYR A 183 -4.67 -18.43 -10.74
C TYR A 183 -5.67 -19.43 -11.33
N PRO A 184 -6.97 -19.07 -11.40
CA PRO A 184 -8.00 -19.96 -11.97
C PRO A 184 -7.66 -20.42 -13.39
N GLY A 185 -8.11 -21.61 -13.76
CA GLY A 185 -7.87 -22.18 -15.10
C GLY A 185 -8.54 -21.38 -16.22
N ASP A 186 -9.70 -20.77 -15.91
CA ASP A 186 -10.47 -19.89 -16.80
C ASP A 186 -10.05 -18.42 -16.73
N TYR A 187 -8.92 -18.13 -16.10
CA TYR A 187 -8.39 -16.78 -15.97
C TYR A 187 -7.84 -16.29 -17.31
N ASP A 188 -8.54 -15.32 -17.93
CA ASP A 188 -8.15 -14.71 -19.20
C ASP A 188 -6.96 -13.74 -18.98
N ALA A 189 -5.77 -14.30 -19.00
CA ALA A 189 -4.52 -13.58 -18.75
C ALA A 189 -3.36 -14.17 -19.57
N VAL A 190 -2.37 -13.33 -19.86
CA VAL A 190 -1.12 -13.74 -20.49
C VAL A 190 -0.22 -14.36 -19.43
N LEU A 191 -0.38 -15.67 -19.21
CA LEU A 191 0.40 -16.45 -18.25
C LEU A 191 0.93 -17.71 -18.93
N PRO A 192 2.03 -18.33 -18.40
CA PRO A 192 2.50 -19.63 -18.84
C PRO A 192 1.39 -20.69 -18.76
N SER A 193 1.45 -21.71 -19.63
CA SER A 193 0.49 -22.83 -19.60
C SER A 193 0.83 -23.89 -18.55
N ASP A 194 2.09 -24.03 -18.18
CA ASP A 194 2.54 -24.97 -17.15
C ASP A 194 2.05 -24.50 -15.75
N PRO A 195 1.24 -25.30 -15.04
CA PRO A 195 0.77 -24.97 -13.71
C PRO A 195 1.88 -24.72 -12.68
N GLY A 196 3.02 -25.36 -12.84
CA GLY A 196 4.19 -25.20 -11.98
C GLY A 196 5.06 -23.98 -12.29
N ALA A 197 4.83 -23.31 -13.43
CA ALA A 197 5.64 -22.18 -13.83
C ALA A 197 5.53 -21.03 -12.79
N VAL A 198 6.68 -20.54 -12.34
CA VAL A 198 6.77 -19.40 -11.44
C VAL A 198 6.38 -18.13 -12.20
N VAL A 199 5.36 -17.43 -11.73
CA VAL A 199 4.86 -16.17 -12.28
C VAL A 199 5.22 -14.96 -11.42
N CYS A 200 5.58 -15.21 -10.17
CA CYS A 200 6.21 -14.24 -9.27
C CYS A 200 7.12 -15.00 -8.30
N ARG A 201 8.41 -14.69 -8.31
CA ARG A 201 9.42 -15.47 -7.58
C ARG A 201 9.60 -15.14 -6.12
N GLY A 202 8.85 -14.17 -5.60
CA GLY A 202 9.04 -13.71 -4.23
C GLY A 202 10.05 -12.55 -4.16
N GLU A 203 11.03 -12.63 -3.24
CA GLU A 203 12.04 -11.61 -2.93
C GLU A 203 11.67 -10.76 -1.72
N SER A 204 10.93 -11.34 -0.77
CA SER A 204 10.71 -10.70 0.53
C SER A 204 12.01 -10.50 1.28
N VAL A 205 12.18 -9.35 1.95
CA VAL A 205 13.41 -9.00 2.66
C VAL A 205 13.12 -8.07 3.84
N ILE A 206 13.92 -8.17 4.90
CA ILE A 206 13.96 -7.20 6.01
C ILE A 206 15.34 -6.54 5.98
N VAL A 207 15.35 -5.20 5.97
CA VAL A 207 16.57 -4.41 5.86
C VAL A 207 16.68 -3.45 7.05
N GLY A 208 17.84 -3.42 7.69
CA GLY A 208 18.15 -2.52 8.79
C GLY A 208 18.44 -1.09 8.34
N PRO A 209 18.49 -0.11 9.25
CA PRO A 209 18.57 1.32 8.93
C PRO A 209 19.89 1.76 8.27
N LEU A 210 20.91 0.89 8.27
CA LEU A 210 22.19 1.09 7.56
C LEU A 210 22.30 0.27 6.28
N GLY A 211 21.19 -0.31 5.79
CA GLY A 211 21.13 -1.05 4.54
C GLY A 211 21.54 -2.51 4.64
N ASP A 212 21.77 -3.03 5.85
CA ASP A 212 22.09 -4.43 6.08
C ASP A 212 20.85 -5.30 5.88
N ILE A 213 21.01 -6.45 5.24
CA ILE A 213 19.94 -7.44 5.12
C ILE A 213 19.88 -8.22 6.44
N LEU A 214 18.79 -8.02 7.20
CA LEU A 214 18.56 -8.70 8.48
C LEU A 214 17.92 -10.07 8.29
N ALA A 215 17.06 -10.23 7.27
CA ALA A 215 16.47 -11.51 6.89
C ALA A 215 16.13 -11.55 5.41
N GLY A 216 16.25 -12.70 4.77
CA GLY A 216 16.04 -12.89 3.34
C GLY A 216 17.29 -12.60 2.50
N PRO A 217 17.11 -12.35 1.17
CA PRO A 217 15.86 -12.40 0.45
C PRO A 217 15.29 -13.82 0.29
N LEU A 218 13.97 -13.96 0.31
CA LEU A 218 13.26 -15.23 0.15
C LEU A 218 12.79 -15.39 -1.28
N TYR A 219 13.38 -16.34 -2.01
CA TYR A 219 13.09 -16.62 -3.41
C TYR A 219 12.40 -17.96 -3.62
N GLU A 220 11.54 -18.01 -4.63
CA GLU A 220 10.96 -19.21 -5.25
C GLU A 220 10.26 -20.17 -4.27
N GLN A 221 9.85 -19.70 -3.14
CA GLN A 221 9.13 -20.46 -2.12
C GLN A 221 8.24 -19.58 -1.26
N PRO A 222 7.13 -20.11 -0.74
CA PRO A 222 6.37 -19.44 0.31
C PRO A 222 7.15 -19.49 1.62
N GLY A 223 6.96 -18.47 2.48
CA GLY A 223 7.59 -18.46 3.78
C GLY A 223 7.30 -17.19 4.58
N ILE A 224 7.80 -17.19 5.81
CA ILE A 224 7.74 -16.05 6.72
C ILE A 224 9.18 -15.69 7.09
N LEU A 225 9.54 -14.42 6.91
CA LEU A 225 10.80 -13.87 7.41
C LEU A 225 10.56 -13.21 8.77
N THR A 226 11.50 -13.39 9.66
CA THR A 226 11.54 -12.73 10.97
C THR A 226 12.92 -12.16 11.24
N ALA A 227 12.96 -11.03 11.97
CA ALA A 227 14.19 -10.43 12.48
C ALA A 227 13.89 -9.72 13.80
N ASP A 228 14.83 -9.78 14.71
CA ASP A 228 14.80 -8.96 15.91
C ASP A 228 15.33 -7.56 15.57
N ILE A 229 14.63 -6.52 16.01
CA ILE A 229 14.95 -5.13 15.68
C ILE A 229 15.25 -4.36 16.97
N ASP A 230 16.49 -3.87 17.10
CA ASP A 230 16.82 -2.83 18.09
C ASP A 230 16.45 -1.44 17.50
N THR A 231 15.37 -0.85 17.99
CA THR A 231 14.92 0.48 17.52
C THR A 231 15.92 1.59 17.83
N ASN A 232 16.86 1.39 18.78
CA ASN A 232 17.93 2.35 19.03
C ASN A 232 18.90 2.47 17.85
N GLU A 233 19.00 1.43 16.99
CA GLU A 233 19.82 1.50 15.77
C GLU A 233 19.29 2.54 14.79
N ILE A 234 17.96 2.78 14.75
CA ILE A 234 17.36 3.84 13.94
C ILE A 234 17.88 5.21 14.38
N VAL A 235 17.92 5.44 15.70
CA VAL A 235 18.41 6.70 16.28
C VAL A 235 19.91 6.88 16.00
N ARG A 236 20.69 5.80 16.21
CA ARG A 236 22.14 5.81 15.93
C ARG A 236 22.45 6.07 14.46
N ALA A 237 21.70 5.43 13.55
CA ALA A 237 21.87 5.62 12.11
C ALA A 237 21.58 7.06 11.66
N ARG A 238 20.64 7.75 12.31
CA ARG A 238 20.32 9.15 12.03
C ARG A 238 21.41 10.15 12.42
N PHE A 239 22.41 9.72 13.20
CA PHE A 239 23.58 10.56 13.50
C PHE A 239 24.36 10.94 12.23
N ASP A 240 24.54 9.99 11.32
CA ASP A 240 25.30 10.21 10.09
C ASP A 240 24.52 10.99 9.05
N PHE A 241 23.21 10.74 8.96
CA PHE A 241 22.36 11.27 7.91
C PHE A 241 20.90 11.34 8.35
N ASP A 242 20.30 12.52 8.24
CA ASP A 242 18.87 12.72 8.41
C ASP A 242 18.34 13.59 7.26
N PRO A 243 17.62 13.02 6.29
CA PRO A 243 17.22 13.71 5.06
C PRO A 243 16.24 14.86 5.30
N VAL A 244 15.56 14.87 6.44
CA VAL A 244 14.58 15.91 6.82
C VAL A 244 15.02 16.74 8.02
N GLY A 245 16.18 16.40 8.60
CA GLY A 245 16.84 17.10 9.70
C GLY A 245 18.09 17.83 9.23
N HIS A 246 19.28 17.43 9.76
CA HIS A 246 20.52 18.16 9.55
C HIS A 246 21.09 18.08 8.11
N TYR A 247 20.58 17.21 7.25
CA TYR A 247 20.89 17.21 5.81
C TYR A 247 19.87 17.96 4.96
N ALA A 248 18.74 18.38 5.54
CA ALA A 248 17.74 19.15 4.83
C ALA A 248 18.26 20.57 4.51
N ARG A 249 17.89 21.11 3.37
CA ARG A 249 18.15 22.48 2.92
C ARG A 249 16.83 23.13 2.53
N PRO A 250 15.94 23.44 3.52
CA PRO A 250 14.61 24.01 3.27
C PRO A 250 14.67 25.41 2.65
N ASP A 251 15.84 26.05 2.70
CA ASP A 251 16.15 27.30 2.00
C ASP A 251 16.31 27.11 0.47
N ILE A 252 16.56 25.87 0.00
CA ILE A 252 16.75 25.52 -1.41
C ILE A 252 15.63 24.61 -1.92
N PHE A 253 15.28 23.57 -1.15
CA PHE A 253 14.33 22.53 -1.55
C PHE A 253 13.17 22.48 -0.56
N HIS A 254 11.95 22.64 -1.08
CA HIS A 254 10.76 22.60 -0.28
C HIS A 254 9.70 21.72 -0.96
N LEU A 255 9.35 20.60 -0.32
CA LEU A 255 8.27 19.74 -0.77
C LEU A 255 6.95 20.14 -0.10
N HIS A 256 5.95 20.49 -0.90
CA HIS A 256 4.58 20.67 -0.46
C HIS A 256 3.77 19.40 -0.77
N VAL A 257 3.08 18.89 0.22
CA VAL A 257 2.21 17.72 0.09
C VAL A 257 0.78 18.13 0.39
N ASP A 258 -0.09 18.05 -0.61
CA ASP A 258 -1.52 18.23 -0.40
C ASP A 258 -2.11 16.97 0.23
N ARG A 259 -2.65 17.12 1.44
CA ARG A 259 -3.30 16.04 2.21
C ARG A 259 -4.81 16.17 2.27
N ALA A 260 -5.39 17.06 1.46
CA ALA A 260 -6.84 17.14 1.34
C ALA A 260 -7.38 15.89 0.62
N SER A 261 -8.57 15.48 1.00
CA SER A 261 -9.31 14.44 0.25
C SER A 261 -9.93 15.08 -0.99
N HIS A 262 -9.61 14.55 -2.16
CA HIS A 262 -10.11 15.02 -3.43
C HIS A 262 -11.31 14.20 -3.87
N THR A 263 -12.52 14.61 -3.43
CA THR A 263 -13.78 13.99 -3.86
C THR A 263 -14.30 14.65 -5.12
N ALA A 264 -14.85 13.85 -6.05
CA ALA A 264 -15.44 14.37 -7.30
C ALA A 264 -16.69 15.21 -7.07
N VAL A 265 -17.38 15.00 -5.95
CA VAL A 265 -18.63 15.69 -5.59
C VAL A 265 -18.61 16.08 -4.13
N THR A 266 -18.88 17.35 -3.86
CA THR A 266 -19.12 17.86 -2.51
C THR A 266 -20.58 18.28 -2.39
N TYR A 267 -21.27 17.71 -1.40
CA TYR A 267 -22.65 18.09 -1.11
C TYR A 267 -22.65 19.17 -0.03
N HIS A 268 -23.22 20.33 -0.34
CA HIS A 268 -23.47 21.35 0.66
C HIS A 268 -24.88 21.12 1.25
N ALA A 269 -25.05 21.27 2.54
CA ALA A 269 -26.36 21.27 3.14
C ALA A 269 -27.22 22.40 2.50
N PRO A 270 -28.51 22.17 2.24
CA PRO A 270 -29.38 23.25 1.80
C PRO A 270 -29.36 24.36 2.85
N PRO A 271 -29.48 25.64 2.45
CA PRO A 271 -29.60 26.73 3.42
C PRO A 271 -30.79 26.44 4.34
N PRO A 272 -30.74 26.83 5.62
CA PRO A 272 -31.86 26.67 6.52
C PRO A 272 -33.10 27.32 5.88
N PRO A 273 -34.32 26.75 6.09
CA PRO A 273 -35.54 27.36 5.58
C PRO A 273 -35.60 28.81 6.08
N VAL A 274 -35.84 29.71 5.15
CA VAL A 274 -36.07 31.11 5.49
C VAL A 274 -37.27 31.11 6.45
N GLY A 275 -37.06 31.46 7.70
CA GLY A 275 -38.12 31.57 8.66
C GLY A 275 -39.19 32.47 8.09
N GLU A 276 -40.46 32.01 8.10
CA GLU A 276 -41.61 32.87 7.84
C GLU A 276 -41.48 34.00 8.81
N GLY A 277 -41.29 35.20 8.28
CA GLY A 277 -41.08 36.39 9.12
C GLY A 277 -42.20 36.52 10.12
N ASP A 278 -41.84 36.76 11.37
CA ASP A 278 -42.77 37.20 12.40
C ASP A 278 -43.63 38.31 11.82
N ASN A 279 -44.87 37.97 11.53
CA ASN A 279 -45.92 38.98 11.35
C ASN A 279 -46.06 39.71 12.68
N LEU A 280 -45.27 40.76 12.84
CA LEU A 280 -45.57 41.78 13.82
C LEU A 280 -46.93 42.41 13.46
N THR A 281 -48.00 41.83 13.96
CA THR A 281 -49.29 42.51 14.06
C THR A 281 -49.20 43.46 15.24
N GLN A 282 -49.54 44.66 14.93
CA GLN A 282 -49.67 45.84 15.77
C GLN A 282 -50.43 45.58 17.09
#